data_88fe6a1f1038a30445c2b76b4b5db199
#
_entry.id   88fe6a1f1038a30445c2b76b4b5db199
#
_cell.length_a   1.000
_cell.length_b   1.000
_cell.length_c   1.000
_cell.angle_alpha   90.00
_cell.angle_beta   90.00
_cell.angle_gamma   90.00
#
_symmetry.space_group_name_H-M   'P 1'
#
loop_
_entity.id
_entity.type
_entity.pdbx_description
1 polymer ?
#
loop_
_entity_poly.entity_id
_entity_poly.type
_entity_poly.pdbx_seq_one_letter_code
_entity_poly.pdbx_strand_id
1 'polypeptide(L)'
;MRKYVSTENLLRGMGENVLQAAKAALAKGAEEIVAEAKSRCPVYKGKDRRVTPGALRDSIHAEKKKSGTFYRISAGAQAQDGTAYGKLVEFSPKINKPFLYPALDARRDGVRRGIVEAVKAALRNR
;
A
#
# COMPACT_ATOMS: atom_id res chain seq x y z
N MET A 1 16.60 -39.17 -22.67
CA MET A 1 16.09 -38.32 -21.59
C MET A 1 14.59 -38.20 -21.70
N ARG A 2 13.94 -38.47 -20.62
CA ARG A 2 12.49 -38.42 -20.59
C ARG A 2 12.02 -36.98 -20.38
N LYS A 3 11.11 -36.53 -21.22
CA LYS A 3 10.57 -35.18 -21.13
C LYS A 3 9.06 -35.24 -20.89
N TYR A 4 8.66 -35.16 -19.64
CA TYR A 4 7.28 -35.03 -19.29
C TYR A 4 7.16 -34.08 -18.09
N VAL A 5 6.04 -33.40 -18.01
CA VAL A 5 5.74 -32.50 -16.91
C VAL A 5 4.71 -33.21 -16.04
N SER A 6 5.05 -33.41 -14.76
CA SER A 6 4.10 -34.00 -13.83
C SER A 6 2.95 -33.02 -13.57
N THR A 7 1.80 -33.58 -13.23
CA THR A 7 0.63 -32.76 -12.86
C THR A 7 0.96 -31.80 -11.71
N GLU A 8 1.74 -32.29 -10.75
CA GLU A 8 2.17 -31.47 -9.61
C GLU A 8 3.02 -30.28 -10.07
N ASN A 9 3.99 -30.49 -10.94
CA ASN A 9 4.84 -29.41 -11.43
C ASN A 9 4.04 -28.41 -12.27
N LEU A 10 3.10 -28.90 -13.06
CA LEU A 10 2.22 -28.03 -13.86
C LEU A 10 1.36 -27.15 -12.95
N LEU A 11 0.74 -27.74 -11.96
CA LEU A 11 -0.09 -26.99 -11.00
C LEU A 11 0.73 -25.99 -10.20
N ARG A 12 1.95 -26.37 -9.83
CA ARG A 12 2.85 -25.47 -9.10
C ARG A 12 3.22 -24.25 -9.96
N GLY A 13 3.54 -24.47 -11.23
CA GLY A 13 3.86 -23.38 -12.16
C GLY A 13 2.69 -22.42 -12.36
N MET A 14 1.47 -22.97 -12.49
CA MET A 14 0.26 -22.17 -12.58
C MET A 14 0.04 -21.34 -11.32
N GLY A 15 0.26 -21.96 -10.15
CA GLY A 15 0.14 -21.26 -8.87
C GLY A 15 1.17 -20.14 -8.73
N GLU A 16 2.39 -20.35 -9.21
CA GLU A 16 3.42 -19.31 -9.19
C GLU A 16 3.05 -18.12 -10.08
N ASN A 17 2.54 -18.40 -11.28
CA ASN A 17 2.11 -17.33 -12.20
C ASN A 17 0.98 -16.50 -11.59
N VAL A 18 0.00 -17.16 -10.99
CA VAL A 18 -1.11 -16.50 -10.32
C VAL A 18 -0.60 -15.66 -9.15
N LEU A 19 0.31 -16.24 -8.36
CA LEU A 19 0.87 -15.54 -7.20
C LEU A 19 1.63 -14.28 -7.64
N GLN A 20 2.45 -14.38 -8.68
CA GLN A 20 3.18 -13.22 -9.18
C GLN A 20 2.25 -12.14 -9.71
N ALA A 21 1.19 -12.52 -10.41
CA ALA A 21 0.19 -11.56 -10.88
C ALA A 21 -0.51 -10.86 -9.72
N ALA A 22 -0.87 -11.61 -8.68
CA ALA A 22 -1.50 -11.05 -7.49
C ALA A 22 -0.55 -10.10 -6.76
N LYS A 23 0.73 -10.47 -6.64
CA LYS A 23 1.73 -9.61 -6.00
C LYS A 23 1.92 -8.30 -6.76
N ALA A 24 1.99 -8.36 -8.09
CA ALA A 24 2.13 -7.16 -8.91
C ALA A 24 0.93 -6.23 -8.76
N ALA A 25 -0.28 -6.80 -8.75
CA ALA A 25 -1.50 -6.02 -8.56
C ALA A 25 -1.55 -5.40 -7.15
N LEU A 26 -1.10 -6.13 -6.14
CA LEU A 26 -1.05 -5.61 -4.78
C LEU A 26 -0.04 -4.46 -4.66
N ALA A 27 1.13 -4.58 -5.30
CA ALA A 27 2.12 -3.52 -5.32
C ALA A 27 1.55 -2.24 -5.94
N LYS A 28 0.85 -2.38 -7.06
CA LYS A 28 0.19 -1.25 -7.73
C LYS A 28 -0.87 -0.65 -6.82
N GLY A 29 -1.66 -1.49 -6.17
CA GLY A 29 -2.69 -1.04 -5.24
C GLY A 29 -2.12 -0.29 -4.05
N ALA A 30 -0.99 -0.76 -3.51
CA ALA A 30 -0.32 -0.10 -2.41
C ALA A 30 0.11 1.32 -2.80
N GLU A 31 0.65 1.49 -4.01
CA GLU A 31 1.03 2.81 -4.51
C GLU A 31 -0.19 3.71 -4.72
N GLU A 32 -1.31 3.16 -5.17
CA GLU A 32 -2.55 3.91 -5.30
C GLU A 32 -3.06 4.41 -3.95
N ILE A 33 -2.95 3.58 -2.90
CA ILE A 33 -3.33 3.97 -1.54
C ILE A 33 -2.39 5.07 -1.02
N VAL A 34 -1.09 4.95 -1.28
CA VAL A 34 -0.12 5.98 -0.91
C VAL A 34 -0.48 7.32 -1.57
N ALA A 35 -0.78 7.30 -2.86
CA ALA A 35 -1.15 8.52 -3.58
C ALA A 35 -2.44 9.14 -3.01
N GLU A 36 -3.44 8.31 -2.71
CA GLU A 36 -4.68 8.79 -2.12
C GLU A 36 -4.45 9.38 -0.72
N ALA A 37 -3.62 8.72 0.09
CA ALA A 37 -3.27 9.21 1.41
C ALA A 37 -2.55 10.55 1.34
N LYS A 38 -1.63 10.70 0.39
CA LYS A 38 -0.93 11.97 0.20
C LYS A 38 -1.89 13.09 -0.20
N SER A 39 -2.87 12.79 -1.06
CA SER A 39 -3.85 13.79 -1.48
C SER A 39 -4.75 14.23 -0.33
N ARG A 40 -4.99 13.36 0.64
CA ARG A 40 -5.85 13.63 1.80
C ARG A 40 -5.08 14.18 3.00
N CYS A 41 -3.75 14.03 3.01
CA CYS A 41 -2.93 14.42 4.14
C CYS A 41 -2.89 15.94 4.28
N PRO A 42 -3.19 16.48 5.47
CA PRO A 42 -3.10 17.92 5.67
C PRO A 42 -1.65 18.38 5.68
N VAL A 43 -1.39 19.56 5.13
CA VAL A 43 -0.09 20.20 5.20
C VAL A 43 -0.13 21.19 6.38
N TYR A 44 0.87 21.08 7.25
CA TYR A 44 0.96 21.95 8.43
C TYR A 44 1.13 23.40 8.00
N LYS A 45 0.26 24.26 8.50
CA LYS A 45 0.28 25.70 8.20
C LYS A 45 0.48 26.55 9.47
N GLY A 46 0.81 25.92 10.57
CA GLY A 46 1.03 26.60 11.83
C GLY A 46 2.42 27.25 11.91
N LYS A 47 2.70 27.85 13.07
CA LYS A 47 3.94 28.59 13.31
C LYS A 47 4.99 27.78 14.07
N ASP A 48 4.71 26.52 14.39
CA ASP A 48 5.65 25.67 15.14
C ASP A 48 6.79 25.26 14.22
N ARG A 49 7.98 25.79 14.49
CA ARG A 49 9.17 25.51 13.68
C ARG A 49 9.71 24.09 13.81
N ARG A 50 9.23 23.31 14.80
CA ARG A 50 9.60 21.90 14.94
C ARG A 50 8.95 21.01 13.91
N VAL A 51 7.92 21.49 13.23
CA VAL A 51 7.18 20.74 12.20
C VAL A 51 7.47 21.36 10.84
N THR A 52 8.04 20.56 9.94
CA THR A 52 8.28 20.99 8.56
C THR A 52 6.99 20.83 7.75
N PRO A 53 6.49 21.90 7.11
CA PRO A 53 5.30 21.78 6.26
C PRO A 53 5.50 20.73 5.17
N GLY A 54 4.50 19.85 5.00
CA GLY A 54 4.54 18.80 4.00
C GLY A 54 5.35 17.56 4.37
N ALA A 55 6.07 17.58 5.51
CA ALA A 55 6.89 16.45 5.91
C ALA A 55 6.05 15.20 6.16
N LEU A 56 4.87 15.34 6.76
CA LEU A 56 3.98 14.20 7.01
C LEU A 56 3.54 13.58 5.69
N ARG A 57 3.06 14.39 4.77
CA ARG A 57 2.65 13.92 3.44
C ARG A 57 3.80 13.21 2.73
N ASP A 58 4.98 13.82 2.74
CA ASP A 58 6.14 13.28 2.04
C ASP A 58 6.69 12.01 2.71
N SER A 59 6.35 11.77 3.98
CA SER A 59 6.76 10.56 4.70
C SER A 59 5.85 9.36 4.43
N ILE A 60 4.70 9.55 3.77
CA ILE A 60 3.79 8.45 3.47
C ILE A 60 4.45 7.53 2.45
N HIS A 61 4.54 6.25 2.80
CA HIS A 61 5.20 5.26 1.95
C HIS A 61 4.62 3.88 2.19
N ALA A 62 4.88 2.98 1.23
CA ALA A 62 4.52 1.58 1.33
C ALA A 62 5.78 0.75 1.49
N GLU A 63 5.77 -0.18 2.44
CA GLU A 63 6.85 -1.12 2.66
C GLU A 63 6.42 -2.52 2.25
N LYS A 64 7.20 -3.13 1.37
CA LYS A 64 6.96 -4.52 0.94
C LYS A 64 7.39 -5.47 2.04
N LYS A 65 6.48 -6.36 2.45
CA LYS A 65 6.73 -7.39 3.47
C LYS A 65 6.38 -8.76 2.92
N LYS A 66 6.91 -9.82 3.55
CA LYS A 66 6.59 -11.22 3.23
C LYS A 66 6.67 -11.51 1.72
N SER A 67 7.75 -11.10 1.08
CA SER A 67 8.00 -11.33 -0.34
C SER A 67 6.91 -10.76 -1.27
N GLY A 68 6.29 -9.67 -0.85
CA GLY A 68 5.28 -8.98 -1.66
C GLY A 68 3.85 -9.42 -1.44
N THR A 69 3.58 -10.27 -0.44
CA THR A 69 2.21 -10.68 -0.11
C THR A 69 1.55 -9.76 0.92
N PHE A 70 2.31 -8.83 1.45
CA PHE A 70 1.84 -7.89 2.47
C PHE A 70 2.54 -6.55 2.27
N TYR A 71 1.79 -5.47 2.34
CA TYR A 71 2.33 -4.11 2.29
C TYR A 71 1.88 -3.34 3.50
N ARG A 72 2.82 -2.62 4.10
CA ARG A 72 2.56 -1.73 5.23
C ARG A 72 2.65 -0.29 4.73
N ILE A 73 1.58 0.46 4.91
CA ILE A 73 1.56 1.87 4.54
C ILE A 73 1.64 2.69 5.82
N SER A 74 2.61 3.58 5.88
CA SER A 74 2.87 4.34 7.09
C SER A 74 3.27 5.77 6.77
N ALA A 75 3.19 6.63 7.78
CA ALA A 75 3.59 8.03 7.72
C ALA A 75 4.48 8.29 8.93
N GLY A 76 5.79 8.23 8.72
CA GLY A 76 6.77 8.22 9.79
C GLY A 76 7.39 9.57 10.14
N ALA A 77 6.84 10.68 9.64
CA ALA A 77 7.41 11.99 9.94
C ALA A 77 7.43 12.28 11.44
N GLN A 78 8.50 12.94 11.88
CA GLN A 78 8.67 13.34 13.26
C GLN A 78 8.97 14.84 13.32
N ALA A 79 8.49 15.49 14.40
CA ALA A 79 8.90 16.85 14.72
C ALA A 79 10.36 16.84 15.17
N GLN A 80 10.98 18.01 15.24
CA GLN A 80 12.40 18.11 15.63
C GLN A 80 12.68 17.56 17.03
N ASP A 81 11.67 17.55 17.90
CA ASP A 81 11.78 16.96 19.23
C ASP A 81 11.58 15.43 19.24
N GLY A 82 11.45 14.80 18.09
CA GLY A 82 11.23 13.36 17.96
C GLY A 82 9.78 12.92 18.03
N THR A 83 8.83 13.83 18.18
CA THR A 83 7.42 13.48 18.28
C THR A 83 6.89 12.98 16.93
N ALA A 84 6.36 11.75 16.92
CA ALA A 84 5.69 11.18 15.75
C ALA A 84 4.26 11.69 15.72
N TYR A 85 3.99 12.65 14.85
CA TYR A 85 2.69 13.35 14.88
C TYR A 85 1.64 12.79 13.91
N GLY A 86 2.01 11.80 13.09
CA GLY A 86 1.05 11.18 12.16
C GLY A 86 -0.16 10.59 12.86
N LYS A 87 0.06 9.94 14.00
CA LYS A 87 -1.04 9.37 14.81
C LYS A 87 -1.97 10.45 15.33
N LEU A 88 -1.43 11.59 15.71
CA LEU A 88 -2.25 12.71 16.20
C LEU A 88 -3.14 13.24 15.09
N VAL A 89 -2.61 13.39 13.88
CA VAL A 89 -3.39 13.85 12.73
C VAL A 89 -4.50 12.84 12.40
N GLU A 90 -4.17 11.55 12.42
CA GLU A 90 -5.14 10.51 12.06
C GLU A 90 -6.23 10.32 13.11
N PHE A 91 -5.89 10.36 14.39
CA PHE A 91 -6.78 9.92 15.44
C PHE A 91 -7.26 11.00 16.40
N SER A 92 -6.65 12.19 16.43
CA SER A 92 -7.04 13.21 17.37
C SER A 92 -8.37 13.87 16.97
N PRO A 93 -9.39 13.87 17.85
CA PRO A 93 -10.64 14.55 17.57
C PRO A 93 -10.48 16.06 17.40
N LYS A 94 -9.44 16.63 18.02
CA LYS A 94 -9.18 18.07 17.92
C LYS A 94 -8.69 18.48 16.54
N ILE A 95 -7.86 17.63 15.92
CA ILE A 95 -7.35 17.87 14.58
C ILE A 95 -8.36 17.46 13.53
N ASN A 96 -8.99 16.29 13.72
CA ASN A 96 -10.06 15.76 12.89
C ASN A 96 -9.77 15.81 11.39
N LYS A 97 -8.57 15.35 11.01
CA LYS A 97 -8.15 15.28 9.59
C LYS A 97 -7.51 13.93 9.28
N PRO A 98 -8.25 12.82 9.40
CA PRO A 98 -7.69 11.50 9.08
C PRO A 98 -7.36 11.43 7.59
N PHE A 99 -6.29 10.72 7.27
CA PHE A 99 -5.81 10.59 5.90
C PHE A 99 -5.47 9.15 5.49
N LEU A 100 -4.97 8.32 6.42
CA LEU A 100 -4.58 6.95 6.10
C LEU A 100 -5.78 6.01 5.97
N TYR A 101 -6.64 5.95 6.98
CA TYR A 101 -7.81 5.07 6.93
C TYR A 101 -8.81 5.47 5.86
N PRO A 102 -9.13 6.76 5.68
CA PRO A 102 -9.99 7.14 4.56
C PRO A 102 -9.39 6.80 3.19
N ALA A 103 -8.06 6.91 3.03
CA ALA A 103 -7.41 6.54 1.79
C ALA A 103 -7.55 5.05 1.52
N LEU A 104 -7.34 4.22 2.54
CA LEU A 104 -7.53 2.77 2.43
C LEU A 104 -8.97 2.44 2.05
N ASP A 105 -9.94 3.05 2.74
CA ASP A 105 -11.36 2.81 2.46
C ASP A 105 -11.73 3.22 1.04
N ALA A 106 -11.20 4.34 0.56
CA ALA A 106 -11.50 4.83 -0.78
C ALA A 106 -10.95 3.92 -1.88
N ARG A 107 -9.82 3.26 -1.64
CA ARG A 107 -9.14 2.44 -2.65
C ARG A 107 -9.30 0.94 -2.46
N ARG A 108 -9.80 0.49 -1.33
CA ARG A 108 -9.88 -0.94 -0.99
C ARG A 108 -10.55 -1.77 -2.07
N ASP A 109 -11.73 -1.37 -2.52
CA ASP A 109 -12.50 -2.14 -3.50
C ASP A 109 -11.82 -2.16 -4.85
N GLY A 110 -11.24 -1.04 -5.28
CA GLY A 110 -10.49 -0.96 -6.52
C GLY A 110 -9.26 -1.85 -6.51
N VAL A 111 -8.53 -1.88 -5.39
CA VAL A 111 -7.36 -2.75 -5.22
C VAL A 111 -7.77 -4.22 -5.29
N ARG A 112 -8.84 -4.60 -4.60
CA ARG A 112 -9.36 -5.98 -4.65
C ARG A 112 -9.74 -6.37 -6.06
N ARG A 113 -10.46 -5.52 -6.79
CA ARG A 113 -10.83 -5.80 -8.17
C ARG A 113 -9.60 -5.94 -9.06
N GLY A 114 -8.60 -5.10 -8.86
CA GLY A 114 -7.35 -5.19 -9.61
C GLY A 114 -6.62 -6.52 -9.39
N ILE A 115 -6.59 -7.00 -8.15
CA ILE A 115 -5.99 -8.30 -7.82
C ILE A 115 -6.80 -9.42 -8.49
N VAL A 116 -8.12 -9.41 -8.38
CA VAL A 116 -8.98 -10.42 -8.97
C VAL A 116 -8.79 -10.46 -10.49
N GLU A 117 -8.79 -9.31 -11.14
CA GLU A 117 -8.60 -9.25 -12.60
C GLU A 117 -7.21 -9.73 -13.02
N ALA A 118 -6.17 -9.40 -12.25
CA ALA A 118 -4.82 -9.87 -12.53
C ALA A 118 -4.73 -11.40 -12.40
N VAL A 119 -5.37 -11.97 -11.39
CA VAL A 119 -5.41 -13.43 -11.20
C VAL A 119 -6.16 -14.09 -12.35
N LYS A 120 -7.31 -13.55 -12.74
CA LYS A 120 -8.09 -14.08 -13.87
C LYS A 120 -7.29 -14.03 -15.16
N ALA A 121 -6.57 -12.92 -15.41
CA ALA A 121 -5.73 -12.81 -16.60
C ALA A 121 -4.60 -13.82 -16.60
N ALA A 122 -3.97 -14.05 -15.44
CA ALA A 122 -2.89 -15.04 -15.31
C ALA A 122 -3.41 -16.46 -15.58
N LEU A 123 -4.63 -16.77 -15.14
CA LEU A 123 -5.24 -18.07 -15.40
C LEU A 123 -5.57 -18.27 -16.87
N ARG A 124 -5.98 -17.20 -17.57
CA ARG A 124 -6.28 -17.28 -19.01
C ARG A 124 -5.05 -17.40 -19.88
N ASN A 125 -3.93 -16.84 -19.45
CA ASN A 125 -2.71 -16.69 -20.25
C ASN A 125 -1.63 -17.72 -19.89
N ARG A 126 -2.01 -18.86 -19.39
CA ARG A 126 -1.06 -19.91 -19.05
C ARG A 126 -0.73 -20.83 -20.27
#